data_c48014536bad0b6433eba248b7b6298a
#
_entry.id   c48014536bad0b6433eba248b7b6298a
#
_cell.length_a   1.000
_cell.length_b   1.000
_cell.length_c   1.000
_cell.angle_alpha   90.00
_cell.angle_beta   90.00
_cell.angle_gamma   90.00
#
_symmetry.space_group_name_H-M   'P 1'
#
loop_
_entity.id
_entity.type
_entity.pdbx_description
1 polymer ?
#
loop_
_entity_poly.entity_id
_entity_poly.type
_entity_poly.pdbx_seq_one_letter_code
_entity_poly.pdbx_strand_id
1 'polypeptide(L)'
;MAHSPIVGTGISFTAVAAGTVSTSFAIKSPYLRITPRSAGVHVAFSQTAATVTTDEGGYYIPSGTSETLAMSRYSQKIVGITIGATTVLTCPEGQTMPFNVGNLVRLVCPITSSNGDIVNQYNFTAQVTAIDNTASTYDGTFQTKVTVDAVTTGVSTAWTASNGRADTVLYSAGRIAARSDGGAGAISIIQVQTAGDA
;
A
#
# COMPACT_ATOMS: atom_id res chain seq x y z
N MET A 1 -0.17 -26.36 14.97
CA MET A 1 -0.27 -24.91 14.66
C MET A 1 -0.72 -24.78 13.21
N ALA A 2 -1.83 -24.12 12.96
CA ALA A 2 -2.27 -23.86 11.60
C ALA A 2 -1.27 -22.87 10.97
N HIS A 3 -0.74 -23.17 9.80
CA HIS A 3 0.11 -22.27 9.05
C HIS A 3 -0.78 -21.20 8.41
N SER A 4 -0.55 -19.95 8.78
CA SER A 4 -1.23 -18.83 8.12
C SER A 4 -0.70 -18.68 6.69
N PRO A 5 -1.55 -18.72 5.66
CA PRO A 5 -1.11 -18.56 4.28
C PRO A 5 -0.47 -17.17 4.08
N ILE A 6 0.53 -17.13 3.21
CA ILE A 6 1.22 -15.90 2.83
C ILE A 6 0.42 -15.20 1.74
N VAL A 7 0.18 -13.91 1.92
CA VAL A 7 -0.52 -13.07 0.95
C VAL A 7 0.47 -12.13 0.28
N GLY A 8 0.75 -12.36 -1.00
CA GLY A 8 1.67 -11.55 -1.77
C GLY A 8 3.14 -11.86 -1.51
N THR A 9 4.02 -10.98 -1.97
CA THR A 9 5.48 -11.11 -1.83
C THR A 9 5.93 -10.59 -0.47
N GLY A 10 6.78 -11.33 0.22
CA GLY A 10 7.43 -10.86 1.43
C GLY A 10 8.37 -9.69 1.14
N ILE A 11 8.54 -8.83 2.12
CA ILE A 11 9.47 -7.71 2.11
C ILE A 11 10.63 -8.08 3.04
N SER A 12 11.86 -7.86 2.59
CA SER A 12 13.02 -7.96 3.45
C SER A 12 13.90 -6.72 3.29
N PHE A 13 14.44 -6.23 4.39
CA PHE A 13 15.43 -5.16 4.38
C PHE A 13 16.33 -5.27 5.61
N THR A 14 17.43 -4.54 5.59
CA THR A 14 18.37 -4.52 6.71
C THR A 14 18.12 -3.28 7.57
N ALA A 15 17.76 -3.48 8.82
CA ALA A 15 17.75 -2.42 9.82
C ALA A 15 19.17 -2.14 10.30
N VAL A 16 19.49 -0.89 10.56
CA VAL A 16 20.80 -0.43 11.05
C VAL A 16 20.66 0.24 12.41
N ALA A 17 21.67 0.13 13.25
CA ALA A 17 21.66 0.74 14.58
C ALA A 17 21.74 2.27 14.52
N ALA A 18 22.44 2.82 13.53
CA ALA A 18 22.74 4.25 13.41
C ALA A 18 21.62 5.05 12.70
N GLY A 19 20.48 4.46 12.41
CA GLY A 19 19.42 5.18 11.70
C GLY A 19 18.18 4.33 11.47
N THR A 20 17.14 4.97 10.96
CA THR A 20 15.87 4.33 10.62
C THR A 20 15.85 4.01 9.13
N VAL A 21 15.57 2.76 8.80
CA VAL A 21 15.31 2.33 7.43
C VAL A 21 13.81 2.12 7.27
N SER A 22 13.23 2.68 6.22
CA SER A 22 11.80 2.56 5.96
C SER A 22 11.51 2.07 4.55
N THR A 23 10.40 1.35 4.41
CA THR A 23 9.87 0.92 3.11
C THR A 23 8.35 1.02 3.10
N SER A 24 7.77 1.19 1.92
CA SER A 24 6.31 1.21 1.72
C SER A 24 5.84 -0.09 1.07
N PHE A 25 4.62 -0.50 1.37
CA PHE A 25 4.00 -1.69 0.79
C PHE A 25 2.47 -1.56 0.72
N ALA A 26 1.85 -2.28 -0.22
CA ALA A 26 0.40 -2.41 -0.27
C ALA A 26 -0.10 -3.32 0.86
N ILE A 27 -1.11 -2.89 1.59
CA ILE A 27 -1.73 -3.69 2.64
C ILE A 27 -2.77 -4.61 1.96
N LYS A 28 -2.37 -5.85 1.71
CA LYS A 28 -3.22 -6.87 1.08
C LYS A 28 -3.85 -7.84 2.10
N SER A 29 -3.34 -7.84 3.32
CA SER A 29 -3.85 -8.62 4.45
C SER A 29 -3.94 -7.75 5.70
N PRO A 30 -4.91 -7.98 6.59
CA PRO A 30 -4.99 -7.28 7.87
C PRO A 30 -3.89 -7.68 8.85
N TYR A 31 -3.06 -8.69 8.54
CA TYR A 31 -2.03 -9.16 9.45
C TYR A 31 -0.65 -9.11 8.80
N LEU A 32 0.29 -8.56 9.55
CA LEU A 32 1.69 -8.42 9.17
C LEU A 32 2.56 -9.18 10.16
N ARG A 33 3.22 -10.23 9.71
CA ARG A 33 4.19 -10.97 10.52
C ARG A 33 5.59 -10.42 10.27
N ILE A 34 6.26 -10.03 11.34
CA ILE A 34 7.60 -9.45 11.33
C ILE A 34 8.54 -10.41 12.07
N THR A 35 9.66 -10.72 11.45
CA THR A 35 10.66 -11.63 12.00
C THR A 35 12.06 -11.02 11.87
N PRO A 36 12.63 -10.47 12.95
CA PRO A 36 14.05 -10.11 12.99
C PRO A 36 14.92 -11.36 13.03
N ARG A 37 16.03 -11.37 12.28
CA ARG A 37 16.87 -12.57 12.16
C ARG A 37 18.19 -12.49 12.92
N SER A 38 18.83 -11.34 13.00
CA SER A 38 20.21 -11.24 13.50
C SER A 38 20.34 -10.34 14.72
N ALA A 39 19.47 -9.38 14.91
CA ALA A 39 19.42 -8.50 16.06
C ALA A 39 17.98 -8.15 16.37
N GLY A 40 17.66 -7.76 17.60
CA GLY A 40 16.37 -7.20 17.97
C GLY A 40 16.13 -5.88 17.19
N VAL A 41 14.87 -5.55 16.95
CA VAL A 41 14.51 -4.36 16.18
C VAL A 41 13.38 -3.61 16.85
N HIS A 42 13.47 -2.30 16.77
CA HIS A 42 12.35 -1.40 17.02
C HIS A 42 11.64 -1.13 15.69
N VAL A 43 10.33 -1.32 15.65
CA VAL A 43 9.52 -1.09 14.46
C VAL A 43 8.44 -0.06 14.74
N ALA A 44 8.14 0.75 13.74
CA ALA A 44 7.02 1.66 13.75
C ALA A 44 6.29 1.56 12.40
N PHE A 45 5.00 1.83 12.41
CA PHE A 45 4.13 1.69 11.25
C PHE A 45 3.27 2.94 11.07
N SER A 46 3.08 3.36 9.83
CA SER A 46 2.17 4.43 9.48
C SER A 46 1.44 4.14 8.18
N GLN A 47 0.16 4.49 8.11
CA GLN A 47 -0.64 4.52 6.88
C GLN A 47 -0.66 5.90 6.21
N THR A 48 0.10 6.84 6.72
CA THR A 48 0.28 8.16 6.11
C THR A 48 1.66 8.27 5.49
N ALA A 49 1.87 9.25 4.61
CA ALA A 49 3.17 9.51 4.02
C ALA A 49 4.18 10.15 4.99
N ALA A 50 3.75 10.47 6.21
CA ALA A 50 4.63 11.01 7.24
C ALA A 50 5.81 10.07 7.50
N THR A 51 6.98 10.67 7.76
CA THR A 51 8.17 9.92 8.13
C THR A 51 7.90 9.15 9.42
N VAL A 52 8.09 7.85 9.36
CA VAL A 52 8.00 7.01 10.55
C VAL A 52 9.38 7.01 11.20
N THR A 53 9.45 7.44 12.45
CA THR A 53 10.67 7.36 13.26
C THR A 53 10.55 6.19 14.23
N THR A 54 11.65 5.49 14.43
CA THR A 54 11.74 4.37 15.38
C THR A 54 12.65 4.74 16.54
N ASP A 55 12.57 5.99 17.00
CA ASP A 55 13.24 6.35 18.25
C ASP A 55 12.77 5.39 19.37
N GLU A 56 13.32 5.47 20.55
CA GLU A 56 13.13 4.53 21.66
C GLU A 56 11.68 4.13 21.97
N GLY A 57 10.69 4.79 21.35
CA GLY A 57 9.25 4.47 21.43
C GLY A 57 8.72 3.47 20.39
N GLY A 58 9.54 2.93 19.50
CA GLY A 58 9.12 1.90 18.55
C GLY A 58 8.77 0.57 19.24
N TYR A 59 7.89 -0.23 18.64
CA TYR A 59 7.56 -1.56 19.14
C TYR A 59 8.78 -2.48 19.00
N TYR A 60 9.29 -3.00 20.12
CA TYR A 60 10.48 -3.85 20.14
C TYR A 60 10.14 -5.30 19.87
N ILE A 61 10.86 -5.92 18.93
CA ILE A 61 10.75 -7.34 18.60
C ILE A 61 12.15 -7.98 18.78
N PRO A 62 12.31 -8.93 19.72
CA PRO A 62 13.58 -9.61 19.95
C PRO A 62 14.04 -10.42 18.73
N SER A 63 15.36 -10.57 18.57
CA SER A 63 15.94 -11.43 17.54
C SER A 63 15.43 -12.87 17.66
N GLY A 64 15.16 -13.51 16.53
CA GLY A 64 14.70 -14.90 16.47
C GLY A 64 13.25 -15.12 16.86
N THR A 65 12.51 -14.08 17.23
CA THR A 65 11.07 -14.13 17.48
C THR A 65 10.28 -13.63 16.28
N SER A 66 8.99 -13.95 16.22
CA SER A 66 8.08 -13.43 15.21
C SER A 66 6.86 -12.82 15.88
N GLU A 67 6.54 -11.61 15.52
CA GLU A 67 5.34 -10.91 15.98
C GLU A 67 4.37 -10.70 14.83
N THR A 68 3.08 -10.83 15.15
CA THR A 68 2.01 -10.56 14.18
C THR A 68 1.23 -9.34 14.62
N LEU A 69 1.28 -8.30 13.80
CA LEU A 69 0.58 -7.04 14.02
C LEU A 69 -0.66 -6.98 13.13
N ALA A 70 -1.77 -6.51 13.71
CA ALA A 70 -3.00 -6.24 12.96
C ALA A 70 -2.93 -4.86 12.31
N MET A 71 -3.46 -4.75 11.08
CA MET A 71 -3.51 -3.51 10.32
C MET A 71 -4.88 -3.29 9.72
N SER A 72 -5.31 -2.04 9.61
CA SER A 72 -6.51 -1.72 8.85
C SER A 72 -6.23 -1.90 7.35
N ARG A 73 -7.08 -2.67 6.69
CA ARG A 73 -7.01 -2.94 5.26
C ARG A 73 -8.24 -2.37 4.58
N TYR A 74 -8.00 -1.54 3.59
CA TYR A 74 -9.05 -1.01 2.72
C TYR A 74 -8.68 -1.22 1.25
N SER A 75 -9.67 -1.38 0.42
CA SER A 75 -9.51 -1.44 -1.04
C SER A 75 -10.71 -0.84 -1.73
N GLN A 76 -10.46 -0.22 -2.89
CA GLN A 76 -11.49 0.38 -3.72
C GLN A 76 -11.20 0.07 -5.18
N LYS A 77 -12.21 -0.41 -5.90
CA LYS A 77 -12.12 -0.57 -7.36
C LYS A 77 -12.00 0.80 -8.02
N ILE A 78 -11.20 0.89 -9.08
CA ILE A 78 -11.02 2.09 -9.88
C ILE A 78 -11.57 1.84 -11.28
N VAL A 79 -12.40 2.76 -11.75
CA VAL A 79 -13.04 2.69 -13.07
C VAL A 79 -12.58 3.78 -14.04
N GLY A 80 -11.78 4.71 -13.57
CA GLY A 80 -11.19 5.75 -14.40
C GLY A 80 -9.90 6.28 -13.81
N ILE A 81 -8.94 6.66 -14.68
CA ILE A 81 -7.70 7.32 -14.27
C ILE A 81 -7.46 8.50 -15.21
N THR A 82 -7.35 9.68 -14.63
CA THR A 82 -6.92 10.89 -15.35
C THR A 82 -5.46 11.15 -15.02
N ILE A 83 -4.62 11.16 -16.04
CA ILE A 83 -3.17 11.40 -15.94
C ILE A 83 -2.86 12.88 -15.81
N GLY A 84 -1.78 13.22 -15.14
CA GLY A 84 -1.36 14.61 -14.97
C GLY A 84 -0.17 14.77 -14.03
N ALA A 85 0.11 16.00 -13.63
CA ALA A 85 1.07 16.31 -12.56
C ALA A 85 0.63 15.72 -11.21
N THR A 86 -0.67 15.55 -11.03
CA THR A 86 -1.32 14.71 -10.04
C THR A 86 -2.24 13.75 -10.77
N THR A 87 -2.47 12.57 -10.19
CA THR A 87 -3.33 11.56 -10.80
C THR A 87 -4.69 11.57 -10.13
N VAL A 88 -5.76 11.61 -10.93
CA VAL A 88 -7.13 11.51 -10.41
C VAL A 88 -7.68 10.12 -10.70
N LEU A 89 -8.10 9.43 -9.63
CA LEU A 89 -8.67 8.10 -9.66
C LEU A 89 -10.19 8.19 -9.47
N THR A 90 -10.95 7.61 -10.37
CA THR A 90 -12.41 7.62 -10.34
C THR A 90 -12.93 6.29 -9.81
N CYS A 91 -13.78 6.34 -8.78
CA CYS A 91 -14.44 5.17 -8.20
C CYS A 91 -15.71 4.83 -8.98
N PRO A 92 -16.25 3.60 -8.85
CA PRO A 92 -17.58 3.28 -9.32
C PRO A 92 -18.62 4.20 -8.70
N GLU A 93 -19.68 4.48 -9.45
CA GLU A 93 -20.81 5.28 -8.98
C GLU A 93 -21.46 4.68 -7.72
N GLY A 94 -21.94 5.54 -6.84
CA GLY A 94 -22.59 5.16 -5.60
C GLY A 94 -21.67 4.56 -4.53
N GLN A 95 -20.36 4.47 -4.77
CA GLN A 95 -19.41 3.94 -3.80
C GLN A 95 -18.64 5.05 -3.11
N THR A 96 -18.60 4.97 -1.77
CA THR A 96 -17.78 5.87 -0.96
C THR A 96 -16.34 5.40 -0.90
N MET A 97 -15.42 6.35 -0.82
CA MET A 97 -14.01 6.07 -0.67
C MET A 97 -13.67 5.73 0.80
N PRO A 98 -13.03 4.58 1.06
CA PRO A 98 -12.65 4.20 2.43
C PRO A 98 -11.35 4.86 2.91
N PHE A 99 -10.74 5.74 2.10
CA PHE A 99 -9.50 6.42 2.41
C PHE A 99 -9.76 7.87 2.80
N ASN A 100 -8.83 8.46 3.55
CA ASN A 100 -8.82 9.87 3.91
C ASN A 100 -7.65 10.60 3.23
N VAL A 101 -7.76 11.93 3.13
CA VAL A 101 -6.64 12.78 2.72
C VAL A 101 -5.46 12.53 3.69
N GLY A 102 -4.27 12.42 3.13
CA GLY A 102 -3.06 12.05 3.86
C GLY A 102 -2.74 10.55 3.88
N ASN A 103 -3.70 9.67 3.59
CA ASN A 103 -3.42 8.24 3.55
C ASN A 103 -2.48 7.86 2.40
N LEU A 104 -1.59 6.91 2.68
CA LEU A 104 -0.78 6.27 1.66
C LEU A 104 -1.60 5.17 1.00
N VAL A 105 -1.59 5.14 -0.32
CA VAL A 105 -2.33 4.19 -1.15
C VAL A 105 -1.43 3.55 -2.20
N ARG A 106 -1.77 2.34 -2.62
CA ARG A 106 -1.10 1.62 -3.71
C ARG A 106 -2.09 1.29 -4.80
N LEU A 107 -1.91 1.87 -5.97
CA LEU A 107 -2.65 1.46 -7.16
C LEU A 107 -2.04 0.19 -7.73
N VAL A 108 -2.87 -0.81 -7.99
CA VAL A 108 -2.49 -2.05 -8.65
C VAL A 108 -3.36 -2.21 -9.89
N CYS A 109 -2.70 -2.14 -11.03
CA CYS A 109 -3.31 -2.37 -12.34
C CYS A 109 -2.86 -3.75 -12.82
N PRO A 110 -3.77 -4.72 -13.02
CA PRO A 110 -3.40 -6.05 -13.45
C PRO A 110 -2.80 -6.04 -14.87
N ILE A 111 -1.87 -6.94 -15.11
CA ILE A 111 -1.23 -7.12 -16.41
C ILE A 111 -2.22 -7.76 -17.35
N THR A 112 -2.53 -7.11 -18.46
CA THR A 112 -3.04 -7.79 -19.64
C THR A 112 -1.94 -7.83 -20.71
N SER A 113 -1.78 -8.95 -21.32
CA SER A 113 -0.60 -9.52 -21.97
C SER A 113 0.05 -8.77 -23.12
N SER A 114 -0.43 -7.64 -23.58
CA SER A 114 0.12 -7.00 -24.78
C SER A 114 0.84 -5.65 -24.58
N ASN A 115 0.82 -5.09 -23.38
CA ASN A 115 1.38 -3.77 -23.14
C ASN A 115 2.10 -3.68 -21.77
N GLY A 116 3.24 -4.36 -21.62
CA GLY A 116 4.05 -4.37 -20.40
C GLY A 116 4.40 -2.99 -19.87
N ASP A 117 4.56 -1.99 -20.74
CA ASP A 117 4.89 -0.62 -20.36
C ASP A 117 3.78 0.06 -19.54
N ILE A 118 2.53 -0.25 -19.81
CA ILE A 118 1.38 0.40 -19.16
C ILE A 118 1.23 -0.05 -17.71
N VAL A 119 1.57 -1.30 -17.42
CA VAL A 119 1.48 -1.86 -16.07
C VAL A 119 2.41 -1.14 -15.10
N ASN A 120 3.64 -0.88 -15.51
CA ASN A 120 4.62 -0.21 -14.67
C ASN A 120 4.25 1.26 -14.46
N GLN A 121 3.58 1.88 -15.41
CA GLN A 121 3.19 3.30 -15.34
C GLN A 121 2.03 3.56 -14.39
N TYR A 122 1.13 2.59 -14.21
CA TYR A 122 -0.04 2.71 -13.32
C TYR A 122 0.10 1.95 -11.99
N ASN A 123 1.20 1.26 -11.75
CA ASN A 123 1.49 0.61 -10.48
C ASN A 123 2.38 1.51 -9.61
N PHE A 124 1.79 2.35 -8.79
CA PHE A 124 2.51 3.30 -7.95
C PHE A 124 1.97 3.31 -6.50
N THR A 125 2.79 3.80 -5.60
CA THR A 125 2.40 4.16 -4.24
C THR A 125 2.40 5.69 -4.17
N ALA A 126 1.31 6.27 -3.64
CA ALA A 126 1.11 7.70 -3.60
C ALA A 126 0.30 8.11 -2.36
N GLN A 127 0.31 9.40 -2.04
CA GLN A 127 -0.51 9.97 -0.98
C GLN A 127 -1.81 10.55 -1.55
N VAL A 128 -2.91 10.33 -0.86
CA VAL A 128 -4.18 10.98 -1.16
C VAL A 128 -4.10 12.46 -0.79
N THR A 129 -4.28 13.34 -1.76
CA THR A 129 -4.21 14.80 -1.57
C THR A 129 -5.57 15.48 -1.56
N ALA A 130 -6.57 14.90 -2.24
CA ALA A 130 -7.94 15.39 -2.21
C ALA A 130 -8.94 14.25 -2.47
N ILE A 131 -10.15 14.41 -1.96
CA ILE A 131 -11.30 13.56 -2.22
C ILE A 131 -12.46 14.48 -2.62
N ASP A 132 -13.07 14.21 -3.75
CA ASP A 132 -14.18 14.96 -4.28
C ASP A 132 -15.35 14.01 -4.61
N ASN A 133 -16.53 14.32 -4.08
CA ASN A 133 -17.77 13.62 -4.34
C ASN A 133 -18.62 14.49 -5.27
N THR A 134 -18.58 14.21 -6.55
CA THR A 134 -19.37 14.92 -7.56
C THR A 134 -20.53 14.07 -8.05
N ALA A 135 -21.60 14.70 -8.51
CA ALA A 135 -22.66 13.99 -9.19
C ALA A 135 -22.14 13.32 -10.47
N SER A 136 -22.54 12.07 -10.71
CA SER A 136 -22.29 11.44 -11.98
C SER A 136 -23.02 12.16 -13.11
N THR A 137 -22.42 12.17 -14.29
CA THR A 137 -23.08 12.68 -15.50
C THR A 137 -24.05 11.68 -16.11
N TYR A 138 -24.05 10.44 -15.63
CA TYR A 138 -24.86 9.36 -16.20
C TYR A 138 -26.25 9.27 -15.58
N ASP A 139 -26.36 9.18 -14.24
CA ASP A 139 -27.62 8.95 -13.56
C ASP A 139 -27.90 9.90 -12.38
N GLY A 140 -27.00 10.87 -12.16
CA GLY A 140 -27.11 11.85 -11.08
C GLY A 140 -26.71 11.32 -9.70
N THR A 141 -26.24 10.07 -9.60
CA THR A 141 -25.63 9.58 -8.36
C THR A 141 -24.27 10.24 -8.12
N PHE A 142 -23.78 10.18 -6.89
CA PHE A 142 -22.44 10.69 -6.63
C PHE A 142 -21.36 9.78 -7.21
N GLN A 143 -20.28 10.37 -7.70
CA GLN A 143 -19.08 9.68 -8.13
C GLN A 143 -17.89 10.24 -7.35
N THR A 144 -17.21 9.39 -6.61
CA THR A 144 -16.03 9.80 -5.85
C THR A 144 -14.80 9.82 -6.74
N LYS A 145 -14.07 10.93 -6.71
CA LYS A 145 -12.76 11.11 -7.33
C LYS A 145 -11.72 11.34 -6.27
N VAL A 146 -10.61 10.63 -6.38
CA VAL A 146 -9.48 10.71 -5.46
C VAL A 146 -8.28 11.24 -6.20
N THR A 147 -7.76 12.36 -5.76
CA THR A 147 -6.51 12.91 -6.26
C THR A 147 -5.35 12.38 -5.42
N VAL A 148 -4.32 11.89 -6.10
CA VAL A 148 -3.08 11.42 -5.48
C VAL A 148 -1.89 12.17 -6.05
N ASP A 149 -0.80 12.28 -5.29
CA ASP A 149 0.42 13.01 -5.64
C ASP A 149 1.30 12.30 -6.68
N ALA A 150 0.85 11.15 -7.21
CA ALA A 150 1.57 10.44 -8.26
C ALA A 150 1.60 11.25 -9.56
N VAL A 151 2.79 11.45 -10.11
CA VAL A 151 3.00 12.11 -11.41
C VAL A 151 2.89 11.07 -12.52
N THR A 152 1.93 11.26 -13.42
CA THR A 152 1.66 10.36 -14.55
C THR A 152 1.75 11.07 -15.92
N THR A 153 2.36 12.24 -15.97
CA THR A 153 2.52 13.02 -17.23
C THR A 153 3.35 12.29 -18.30
N GLY A 154 4.23 11.37 -17.90
CA GLY A 154 5.04 10.55 -18.80
C GLY A 154 4.34 9.29 -19.32
N VAL A 155 3.08 9.06 -18.94
CA VAL A 155 2.33 7.90 -19.40
C VAL A 155 1.88 8.09 -20.84
N SER A 156 2.38 7.26 -21.74
CA SER A 156 2.12 7.37 -23.18
C SER A 156 0.76 6.82 -23.61
N THR A 157 0.15 5.96 -22.80
CA THR A 157 -1.11 5.31 -23.14
C THR A 157 -2.14 5.55 -22.06
N ALA A 158 -3.25 6.14 -22.44
CA ALA A 158 -4.38 6.38 -21.53
C ALA A 158 -4.92 5.05 -20.95
N TRP A 159 -5.25 5.08 -19.68
CA TRP A 159 -5.96 3.98 -19.04
C TRP A 159 -7.40 3.95 -19.56
N THR A 160 -7.86 2.75 -19.95
CA THR A 160 -9.27 2.52 -20.33
C THR A 160 -9.76 1.22 -19.73
N ALA A 161 -11.02 1.16 -19.34
CA ALA A 161 -11.64 -0.05 -18.80
C ALA A 161 -11.63 -1.21 -19.81
N SER A 162 -11.75 -0.90 -21.12
CA SER A 162 -11.76 -1.88 -22.21
C SER A 162 -10.40 -2.56 -22.45
N ASN A 163 -9.31 -2.00 -21.95
CA ASN A 163 -7.97 -2.58 -22.11
C ASN A 163 -7.69 -3.73 -21.12
N GLY A 164 -8.72 -4.39 -20.60
CA GLY A 164 -8.58 -5.47 -19.62
C GLY A 164 -8.17 -5.01 -18.23
N ARG A 165 -8.40 -3.74 -17.89
CA ARG A 165 -8.02 -3.11 -16.62
C ARG A 165 -9.20 -2.94 -15.67
N ALA A 166 -10.28 -3.65 -15.95
CA ALA A 166 -11.47 -3.66 -15.10
C ALA A 166 -11.17 -4.03 -13.63
N ASP A 167 -10.06 -4.72 -13.38
CA ASP A 167 -9.62 -5.17 -12.06
C ASP A 167 -8.58 -4.25 -11.41
N THR A 168 -8.47 -3.01 -11.87
CA THR A 168 -7.61 -2.01 -11.22
C THR A 168 -8.17 -1.67 -9.84
N VAL A 169 -7.34 -1.86 -8.82
CA VAL A 169 -7.73 -1.68 -7.42
C VAL A 169 -6.75 -0.75 -6.71
N LEU A 170 -7.30 0.18 -5.97
CA LEU A 170 -6.57 1.01 -5.03
C LEU A 170 -6.61 0.33 -3.66
N TYR A 171 -5.45 -0.03 -3.13
CA TYR A 171 -5.29 -0.61 -1.80
C TYR A 171 -4.78 0.43 -0.81
N SER A 172 -5.15 0.29 0.46
CA SER A 172 -4.39 0.95 1.51
C SER A 172 -2.93 0.52 1.42
N ALA A 173 -2.03 1.46 1.65
CA ALA A 173 -0.61 1.18 1.76
C ALA A 173 -0.11 1.61 3.13
N GLY A 174 1.00 1.04 3.55
CA GLY A 174 1.67 1.38 4.77
C GLY A 174 3.15 1.58 4.54
N ARG A 175 3.74 2.34 5.43
CA ARG A 175 5.18 2.47 5.56
C ARG A 175 5.59 1.87 6.89
N ILE A 176 6.54 0.98 6.86
CA ILE A 176 7.17 0.43 8.05
C ILE A 176 8.59 0.97 8.14
N ALA A 177 8.97 1.38 9.31
CA ALA A 177 10.33 1.77 9.63
C ALA A 177 10.88 0.81 10.68
N ALA A 178 12.17 0.55 10.61
CA ALA A 178 12.85 -0.29 11.57
C ALA A 178 14.23 0.27 11.90
N ARG A 179 14.61 0.12 13.17
CA ARG A 179 15.95 0.38 13.70
C ARG A 179 16.42 -0.84 14.45
N SER A 180 17.66 -1.24 14.27
CA SER A 180 18.26 -2.35 15.01
C SER A 180 18.75 -1.90 16.39
N ASP A 181 18.58 -2.77 17.38
CA ASP A 181 19.06 -2.58 18.76
C ASP A 181 20.52 -3.05 18.92
N GLY A 182 21.31 -3.00 17.88
CA GLY A 182 22.69 -3.49 17.93
C GLY A 182 23.37 -3.33 16.59
N GLY A 183 23.93 -4.37 16.07
CA GLY A 183 24.51 -4.41 14.73
C GLY A 183 23.42 -4.38 13.64
N ALA A 184 23.84 -4.45 12.38
CA ALA A 184 22.90 -4.58 11.27
C ALA A 184 22.06 -5.86 11.41
N GLY A 185 20.74 -5.73 11.34
CA GLY A 185 19.79 -6.82 11.49
C GLY A 185 18.89 -7.01 10.28
N ALA A 186 18.86 -8.21 9.71
CA ALA A 186 17.93 -8.53 8.64
C ALA A 186 16.52 -8.72 9.20
N ILE A 187 15.52 -8.10 8.57
CA ILE A 187 14.11 -8.21 8.92
C ILE A 187 13.37 -8.86 7.76
N SER A 188 12.54 -9.82 8.06
CA SER A 188 11.57 -10.38 7.12
C SER A 188 10.16 -9.94 7.53
N ILE A 189 9.42 -9.39 6.59
CA ILE A 189 8.05 -8.92 6.77
C ILE A 189 7.17 -9.65 5.78
N ILE A 190 6.15 -10.35 6.27
CA ILE A 190 5.26 -11.16 5.45
C ILE A 190 3.82 -10.82 5.81
N GLN A 191 3.00 -10.53 4.81
CA GLN A 191 1.57 -10.44 5.01
C GLN A 191 1.00 -11.86 5.12
N VAL A 192 0.23 -12.12 6.16
CA VAL A 192 -0.34 -13.43 6.45
C VAL A 192 -1.85 -13.34 6.61
N GLN A 193 -2.54 -14.40 6.30
CA GLN A 193 -3.99 -14.55 6.50
C GLN A 193 -4.23 -15.46 7.69
N THR A 194 -5.16 -15.13 8.58
CA THR A 194 -5.57 -16.04 9.64
C THR A 194 -6.54 -17.08 9.10
N ALA A 195 -6.53 -18.28 9.68
CA ALA A 195 -7.53 -19.30 9.37
C ALA A 195 -8.92 -18.77 9.82
N GLY A 196 -9.80 -18.46 8.89
CA GLY A 196 -11.11 -17.86 9.13
C GLY A 196 -11.44 -16.62 8.30
N ASP A 197 -10.43 -16.04 7.63
CA ASP A 197 -10.61 -14.88 6.73
C ASP A 197 -10.78 -15.31 5.25
N ALA A 198 -11.17 -16.54 4.98
CA ALA A 198 -11.39 -17.08 3.64
C ALA A 198 -12.87 -17.11 3.28
#